data_0793b4f12053b0adc7ac880bf86d29a2
#
_entry.id   0793b4f12053b0adc7ac880bf86d29a2
#
_cell.length_a   1.000
_cell.length_b   1.000
_cell.length_c   1.000
_cell.angle_alpha   90.00
_cell.angle_beta   90.00
_cell.angle_gamma   90.00
#
_symmetry.space_group_name_H-M   'P 1'
#
loop_
_entity.id
_entity.type
_entity.pdbx_description
1 polymer ?
#
loop_
_entity_poly.entity_id
_entity_poly.type
_entity_poly.pdbx_seq_one_letter_code
_entity_poly.pdbx_strand_id
1 'polypeptide(L)'
;MKTLDKEEFRIKLEEINKLVQKKDYKGAMGIVDSIDWRRVKNVRTLCVVGEIYAANKRYEDSKEIFLLAYHRAPIGKNILYRLIEVSLRMKDIQEAEEFYEEFLEIAPNDSTRYILNYKISKEKQVPLDQQIRILEEYKEKEFTERWSYELAKLYYQNGDTEKCLDLCNEMVLWFSEGKYVMKALDLKNRMGMLTGAEKEKYDKQFIPNLTTVEEAAELNTDKDSQEISEIEKA
;
A
#
# COMPACT_ATOMS: atom_id res chain seq x y z
N MET A 1 4.79 -32.05 -21.37
CA MET A 1 5.18 -31.17 -20.26
C MET A 1 5.91 -31.97 -19.20
N LYS A 2 7.21 -31.69 -18.95
CA LYS A 2 7.96 -32.35 -17.86
C LYS A 2 7.29 -32.04 -16.52
N THR A 3 6.96 -33.06 -15.74
CA THR A 3 6.60 -32.89 -14.34
C THR A 3 7.82 -32.31 -13.63
N LEU A 4 7.66 -31.10 -13.06
CA LEU A 4 8.68 -30.47 -12.24
C LEU A 4 9.04 -31.47 -11.12
N ASP A 5 10.30 -31.80 -11.00
CA ASP A 5 10.77 -32.67 -9.92
C ASP A 5 10.54 -31.93 -8.58
N LYS A 6 10.21 -32.68 -7.53
CA LYS A 6 9.93 -32.13 -6.20
C LYS A 6 11.11 -31.32 -5.65
N GLU A 7 12.34 -31.77 -5.95
CA GLU A 7 13.56 -31.06 -5.53
C GLU A 7 13.78 -29.78 -6.33
N GLU A 8 13.58 -29.81 -7.65
CA GLU A 8 13.63 -28.62 -8.51
C GLU A 8 12.61 -27.57 -8.06
N PHE A 9 11.38 -28.00 -7.72
CA PHE A 9 10.35 -27.11 -7.21
C PHE A 9 10.77 -26.45 -5.89
N ARG A 10 11.36 -27.21 -4.96
CA ARG A 10 11.84 -26.70 -3.68
C ARG A 10 12.93 -25.62 -3.88
N ILE A 11 13.90 -25.90 -4.75
CA ILE A 11 14.98 -24.96 -5.06
C ILE A 11 14.41 -23.66 -5.64
N LYS A 12 13.48 -23.74 -6.60
CA LYS A 12 12.84 -22.57 -7.18
C LYS A 12 12.07 -21.74 -6.15
N LEU A 13 11.35 -22.38 -5.22
CA LEU A 13 10.66 -21.67 -4.15
C LEU A 13 11.62 -20.95 -3.19
N GLU A 14 12.75 -21.58 -2.85
CA GLU A 14 13.77 -20.95 -2.01
C GLU A 14 14.36 -19.71 -2.69
N GLU A 15 14.60 -19.79 -4.00
CA GLU A 15 15.10 -18.65 -4.78
C GLU A 15 14.08 -17.52 -4.89
N ILE A 16 12.80 -17.84 -5.18
CA ILE A 16 11.71 -16.86 -5.14
C ILE A 16 11.67 -16.15 -3.77
N ASN A 17 11.69 -16.89 -2.67
CA ASN A 17 11.65 -16.31 -1.33
C ASN A 17 12.84 -15.38 -1.05
N LYS A 18 14.06 -15.73 -1.50
CA LYS A 18 15.24 -14.87 -1.38
C LYS A 18 15.09 -13.56 -2.16
N LEU A 19 14.53 -13.63 -3.37
CA LEU A 19 14.29 -12.45 -4.20
C LEU A 19 13.19 -11.55 -3.60
N VAL A 20 12.12 -12.14 -3.08
CA VAL A 20 11.04 -11.41 -2.38
C VAL A 20 11.57 -10.70 -1.13
N GLN A 21 12.44 -11.35 -0.34
CA GLN A 21 13.07 -10.72 0.83
C GLN A 21 13.91 -9.50 0.45
N LYS A 22 14.53 -9.52 -0.73
CA LYS A 22 15.28 -8.39 -1.31
C LYS A 22 14.39 -7.38 -2.03
N LYS A 23 13.06 -7.59 -2.06
CA LYS A 23 12.08 -6.83 -2.84
C LYS A 23 12.34 -6.85 -4.36
N ASP A 24 13.12 -7.80 -4.85
CA ASP A 24 13.39 -8.00 -6.27
C ASP A 24 12.27 -8.84 -6.92
N TYR A 25 11.10 -8.23 -7.03
CA TYR A 25 9.94 -8.87 -7.66
C TYR A 25 10.13 -9.08 -9.17
N LYS A 26 10.92 -8.22 -9.81
CA LYS A 26 11.21 -8.34 -11.23
C LYS A 26 12.12 -9.54 -11.52
N GLY A 27 13.15 -9.73 -10.70
CA GLY A 27 14.03 -10.91 -10.79
C GLY A 27 13.29 -12.24 -10.57
N ALA A 28 12.26 -12.23 -9.70
CA ALA A 28 11.46 -13.42 -9.42
C ALA A 28 10.57 -13.87 -10.60
N MET A 29 10.21 -12.99 -11.53
CA MET A 29 9.26 -13.28 -12.61
C MET A 29 9.64 -14.47 -13.48
N GLY A 30 10.90 -14.57 -13.91
CA GLY A 30 11.35 -15.65 -14.77
C GLY A 30 11.20 -17.04 -14.13
N ILE A 31 11.36 -17.11 -12.80
CA ILE A 31 11.17 -18.35 -12.04
C ILE A 31 9.68 -18.62 -11.88
N VAL A 32 8.89 -17.59 -11.53
CA VAL A 32 7.44 -17.71 -11.34
C VAL A 32 6.76 -18.20 -12.62
N ASP A 33 7.10 -17.64 -13.78
CA ASP A 33 6.55 -18.04 -15.08
C ASP A 33 6.93 -19.46 -15.52
N SER A 34 7.97 -20.05 -14.91
CA SER A 34 8.42 -21.42 -15.21
C SER A 34 7.63 -22.52 -14.49
N ILE A 35 6.68 -22.17 -13.61
CA ILE A 35 5.98 -23.08 -12.71
C ILE A 35 4.48 -23.14 -13.04
N ASP A 36 3.91 -24.35 -13.12
CA ASP A 36 2.46 -24.55 -13.21
C ASP A 36 1.83 -24.48 -11.79
N TRP A 37 1.35 -23.29 -11.42
CA TRP A 37 0.79 -23.00 -10.10
C TRP A 37 -0.52 -23.73 -9.81
N ARG A 38 -1.23 -24.22 -10.82
CA ARG A 38 -2.50 -24.97 -10.65
C ARG A 38 -2.31 -26.24 -9.83
N ARG A 39 -1.10 -26.79 -9.81
CA ARG A 39 -0.75 -27.99 -9.02
C ARG A 39 -0.32 -27.67 -7.59
N VAL A 40 0.00 -26.42 -7.28
CA VAL A 40 0.49 -26.02 -5.96
C VAL A 40 -0.68 -25.85 -5.00
N LYS A 41 -0.69 -26.63 -3.92
CA LYS A 41 -1.77 -26.64 -2.92
C LYS A 41 -1.55 -25.62 -1.79
N ASN A 42 -0.32 -25.16 -1.59
CA ASN A 42 0.03 -24.25 -0.49
C ASN A 42 -0.49 -22.85 -0.78
N VAL A 43 -1.51 -22.44 -0.06
CA VAL A 43 -2.18 -21.13 -0.20
C VAL A 43 -1.21 -19.97 0.05
N ARG A 44 -0.34 -20.08 1.06
CA ARG A 44 0.65 -19.03 1.34
C ARG A 44 1.60 -18.79 0.17
N THR A 45 2.06 -19.88 -0.46
CA THR A 45 2.91 -19.81 -1.66
C THR A 45 2.17 -19.12 -2.82
N LEU A 46 0.90 -19.49 -3.04
CA LEU A 46 0.08 -18.84 -4.07
C LEU A 46 -0.10 -17.34 -3.79
N CYS A 47 -0.35 -16.95 -2.54
CA CYS A 47 -0.44 -15.54 -2.20
C CYS A 47 0.86 -14.78 -2.52
N VAL A 48 2.03 -15.33 -2.19
CA VAL A 48 3.33 -14.72 -2.53
C VAL A 48 3.48 -14.55 -4.05
N VAL A 49 3.08 -15.55 -4.82
CA VAL A 49 3.13 -15.49 -6.30
C VAL A 49 2.17 -14.45 -6.86
N GLY A 50 0.95 -14.36 -6.32
CA GLY A 50 0.00 -13.32 -6.68
C GLY A 50 0.56 -11.91 -6.43
N GLU A 51 1.24 -11.70 -5.31
CA GLU A 51 1.93 -10.43 -5.00
C GLU A 51 3.07 -10.12 -6.00
N ILE A 52 3.84 -11.13 -6.42
CA ILE A 52 4.90 -10.95 -7.41
C ILE A 52 4.31 -10.49 -8.75
N TYR A 53 3.23 -11.13 -9.21
CA TYR A 53 2.54 -10.69 -10.42
C TYR A 53 1.99 -9.26 -10.29
N ALA A 54 1.34 -8.95 -9.16
CA ALA A 54 0.80 -7.61 -8.90
C ALA A 54 1.88 -6.53 -8.89
N ALA A 55 3.04 -6.80 -8.23
CA ALA A 55 4.19 -5.89 -8.19
C ALA A 55 4.78 -5.61 -9.58
N ASN A 56 4.66 -6.59 -10.50
CA ASN A 56 5.07 -6.46 -11.89
C ASN A 56 3.95 -5.97 -12.83
N LYS A 57 2.82 -5.48 -12.27
CA LYS A 57 1.64 -4.97 -13.00
C LYS A 57 0.97 -6.00 -13.92
N ARG A 58 1.21 -7.29 -13.70
CA ARG A 58 0.53 -8.40 -14.38
C ARG A 58 -0.73 -8.76 -13.57
N TYR A 59 -1.72 -7.88 -13.63
CA TYR A 59 -2.88 -7.95 -12.75
C TYR A 59 -3.81 -9.14 -13.06
N GLU A 60 -3.96 -9.52 -14.32
CA GLU A 60 -4.73 -10.68 -14.73
C GLU A 60 -4.15 -11.97 -14.14
N ASP A 61 -2.83 -12.17 -14.29
CA ASP A 61 -2.16 -13.34 -13.72
C ASP A 61 -2.22 -13.34 -12.20
N SER A 62 -2.06 -12.16 -11.59
CA SER A 62 -2.19 -11.97 -10.14
C SER A 62 -3.58 -12.39 -9.66
N LYS A 63 -4.65 -11.95 -10.35
CA LYS A 63 -6.03 -12.31 -10.05
C LYS A 63 -6.25 -13.81 -10.18
N GLU A 64 -5.80 -14.43 -11.26
CA GLU A 64 -5.93 -15.89 -11.46
C GLU A 64 -5.31 -16.68 -10.30
N ILE A 65 -4.13 -16.27 -9.85
CA ILE A 65 -3.44 -16.92 -8.72
C ILE A 65 -4.16 -16.67 -7.39
N PHE A 66 -4.65 -15.46 -7.12
CA PHE A 66 -5.42 -15.19 -5.90
C PHE A 66 -6.76 -15.94 -5.89
N LEU A 67 -7.46 -16.06 -7.03
CA LEU A 67 -8.65 -16.88 -7.15
C LEU A 67 -8.34 -18.36 -6.88
N LEU A 68 -7.22 -18.86 -7.42
CA LEU A 68 -6.76 -20.22 -7.13
C LEU A 68 -6.48 -20.43 -5.64
N ALA A 69 -5.89 -19.43 -4.97
CA ALA A 69 -5.67 -19.44 -3.52
C ALA A 69 -6.99 -19.41 -2.75
N TYR A 70 -7.93 -18.56 -3.16
CA TYR A 70 -9.25 -18.41 -2.55
C TYR A 70 -10.08 -19.69 -2.63
N HIS A 71 -10.13 -20.34 -3.79
CA HIS A 71 -10.82 -21.64 -3.94
C HIS A 71 -10.27 -22.75 -3.03
N ARG A 72 -9.03 -22.62 -2.56
CA ARG A 72 -8.41 -23.58 -1.63
C ARG A 72 -8.58 -23.20 -0.16
N ALA A 73 -8.84 -21.93 0.14
CA ALA A 73 -9.09 -21.41 1.47
C ALA A 73 -10.16 -20.31 1.41
N PRO A 74 -11.43 -20.66 1.25
CA PRO A 74 -12.52 -19.70 1.03
C PRO A 74 -12.85 -18.80 2.26
N ILE A 75 -12.18 -19.02 3.40
CA ILE A 75 -12.32 -18.16 4.60
C ILE A 75 -11.19 -17.13 4.70
N GLY A 76 -10.44 -16.95 3.63
CA GLY A 76 -9.26 -16.09 3.61
C GLY A 76 -9.56 -14.61 3.38
N LYS A 77 -10.00 -13.85 4.42
CA LYS A 77 -10.22 -12.40 4.31
C LYS A 77 -9.05 -11.64 3.65
N ASN A 78 -7.81 -12.07 3.90
CA ASN A 78 -6.64 -11.44 3.31
C ASN A 78 -6.54 -11.68 1.79
N ILE A 79 -7.07 -12.80 1.30
CA ILE A 79 -7.09 -13.09 -0.14
C ILE A 79 -8.15 -12.21 -0.82
N LEU A 80 -9.33 -12.07 -0.21
CA LEU A 80 -10.37 -11.16 -0.70
C LEU A 80 -9.86 -9.71 -0.73
N TYR A 81 -9.14 -9.28 0.31
CA TYR A 81 -8.49 -7.97 0.29
C TYR A 81 -7.60 -7.78 -0.95
N ARG A 82 -6.79 -8.80 -1.31
CA ARG A 82 -5.91 -8.74 -2.48
C ARG A 82 -6.68 -8.78 -3.80
N LEU A 83 -7.73 -9.59 -3.88
CA LEU A 83 -8.61 -9.63 -5.05
C LEU A 83 -9.23 -8.27 -5.29
N ILE A 84 -9.79 -7.62 -4.26
CA ILE A 84 -10.32 -6.26 -4.35
C ILE A 84 -9.25 -5.28 -4.86
N GLU A 85 -8.03 -5.31 -4.29
CA GLU A 85 -6.95 -4.41 -4.73
C GLU A 85 -6.58 -4.64 -6.19
N VAL A 86 -6.50 -5.89 -6.62
CA VAL A 86 -6.15 -6.23 -8.01
C VAL A 86 -7.27 -5.82 -8.97
N SER A 87 -8.54 -6.10 -8.64
CA SER A 87 -9.70 -5.68 -9.46
C SER A 87 -9.75 -4.15 -9.61
N LEU A 88 -9.48 -3.39 -8.54
CA LEU A 88 -9.36 -1.92 -8.63
C LEU A 88 -8.19 -1.47 -9.53
N ARG A 89 -7.05 -2.18 -9.52
CA ARG A 89 -5.93 -1.90 -10.44
C ARG A 89 -6.28 -2.18 -11.90
N MET A 90 -7.13 -3.16 -12.13
CA MET A 90 -7.69 -3.50 -13.45
C MET A 90 -8.83 -2.55 -13.88
N LYS A 91 -9.26 -1.66 -12.98
CA LYS A 91 -10.44 -0.79 -13.16
C LYS A 91 -11.75 -1.56 -13.24
N ASP A 92 -11.77 -2.78 -12.78
CA ASP A 92 -12.99 -3.59 -12.64
C ASP A 92 -13.61 -3.31 -11.25
N ILE A 93 -14.37 -2.20 -11.21
CA ILE A 93 -15.00 -1.74 -9.97
C ILE A 93 -16.12 -2.70 -9.55
N GLN A 94 -16.86 -3.24 -10.52
CA GLN A 94 -17.96 -4.15 -10.22
C GLN A 94 -17.45 -5.41 -9.52
N GLU A 95 -16.44 -6.05 -10.06
CA GLU A 95 -15.83 -7.23 -9.45
C GLU A 95 -15.23 -6.90 -8.07
N ALA A 96 -14.61 -5.71 -7.90
CA ALA A 96 -14.12 -5.28 -6.60
C ALA A 96 -15.24 -5.14 -5.56
N GLU A 97 -16.43 -4.67 -5.97
CA GLU A 97 -17.62 -4.60 -5.10
C GLU A 97 -18.14 -5.99 -4.73
N GLU A 98 -18.18 -6.93 -5.68
CA GLU A 98 -18.58 -8.32 -5.43
C GLU A 98 -17.68 -8.98 -4.36
N PHE A 99 -16.35 -8.87 -4.51
CA PHE A 99 -15.42 -9.37 -3.48
C PHE A 99 -15.51 -8.60 -2.16
N TYR A 100 -15.89 -7.34 -2.18
CA TYR A 100 -16.09 -6.57 -0.97
C TYR A 100 -17.33 -7.04 -0.19
N GLU A 101 -18.42 -7.37 -0.87
CA GLU A 101 -19.60 -7.98 -0.24
C GLU A 101 -19.24 -9.31 0.43
N GLU A 102 -18.49 -10.19 -0.27
CA GLU A 102 -17.99 -11.43 0.35
C GLU A 102 -17.08 -11.15 1.56
N PHE A 103 -16.23 -10.11 1.50
CA PHE A 103 -15.39 -9.71 2.63
C PHE A 103 -16.24 -9.31 3.84
N LEU A 104 -17.32 -8.57 3.63
CA LEU A 104 -18.23 -8.16 4.72
C LEU A 104 -18.95 -9.35 5.37
N GLU A 105 -19.29 -10.39 4.61
CA GLU A 105 -19.87 -11.61 5.13
C GLU A 105 -18.91 -12.39 6.02
N ILE A 106 -17.63 -12.51 5.58
CA ILE A 106 -16.61 -13.28 6.31
C ILE A 106 -16.07 -12.51 7.51
N ALA A 107 -15.91 -11.20 7.41
CA ALA A 107 -15.26 -10.36 8.41
C ALA A 107 -16.04 -9.06 8.70
N PRO A 108 -17.30 -9.13 9.16
CA PRO A 108 -18.17 -7.96 9.32
C PRO A 108 -17.65 -6.92 10.33
N ASN A 109 -16.85 -7.35 11.31
CA ASN A 109 -16.30 -6.48 12.36
C ASN A 109 -14.84 -6.05 12.11
N ASP A 110 -14.26 -6.42 10.98
CA ASP A 110 -12.88 -6.03 10.65
C ASP A 110 -12.84 -4.57 10.19
N SER A 111 -12.02 -3.75 10.84
CA SER A 111 -11.86 -2.33 10.49
C SER A 111 -11.34 -2.11 9.07
N THR A 112 -10.65 -3.10 8.48
CA THR A 112 -10.18 -3.07 7.09
C THR A 112 -11.32 -2.83 6.09
N ARG A 113 -12.57 -3.17 6.44
CA ARG A 113 -13.76 -2.89 5.61
C ARG A 113 -13.89 -1.42 5.22
N TYR A 114 -13.58 -0.50 6.12
CA TYR A 114 -13.62 0.93 5.84
C TYR A 114 -12.56 1.36 4.83
N ILE A 115 -11.36 0.76 4.95
CA ILE A 115 -10.27 1.00 4.01
C ILE A 115 -10.63 0.51 2.60
N LEU A 116 -11.21 -0.68 2.51
CA LEU A 116 -11.67 -1.26 1.23
C LEU A 116 -12.79 -0.41 0.62
N ASN A 117 -13.79 -0.02 1.42
CA ASN A 117 -14.86 0.87 0.99
C ASN A 117 -14.31 2.21 0.48
N TYR A 118 -13.36 2.81 1.21
CA TYR A 118 -12.71 4.04 0.78
C TYR A 118 -12.00 3.88 -0.57
N LYS A 119 -11.23 2.78 -0.77
CA LYS A 119 -10.54 2.51 -2.04
C LYS A 119 -11.52 2.37 -3.21
N ILE A 120 -12.60 1.64 -3.02
CA ILE A 120 -13.67 1.47 -4.02
C ILE A 120 -14.33 2.82 -4.31
N SER A 121 -14.73 3.57 -3.27
CA SER A 121 -15.36 4.89 -3.38
C SER A 121 -14.49 5.90 -4.13
N LYS A 122 -13.18 5.85 -3.88
CA LYS A 122 -12.20 6.69 -4.57
C LYS A 122 -12.11 6.36 -6.07
N GLU A 123 -12.06 5.08 -6.45
CA GLU A 123 -12.07 4.66 -7.86
C GLU A 123 -13.41 4.99 -8.56
N LYS A 124 -14.51 4.93 -7.84
CA LYS A 124 -15.86 5.37 -8.31
C LYS A 124 -15.98 6.90 -8.40
N GLN A 125 -14.99 7.64 -7.93
CA GLN A 125 -15.03 9.11 -7.86
C GLN A 125 -16.23 9.63 -7.05
N VAL A 126 -16.57 8.93 -5.97
CA VAL A 126 -17.61 9.37 -5.04
C VAL A 126 -17.23 10.73 -4.44
N PRO A 127 -18.18 11.66 -4.18
CA PRO A 127 -17.90 12.97 -3.60
C PRO A 127 -17.02 12.93 -2.35
N LEU A 128 -16.16 13.97 -2.18
CA LEU A 128 -15.16 14.01 -1.10
C LEU A 128 -15.76 13.88 0.29
N ASP A 129 -16.93 14.48 0.52
CA ASP A 129 -17.62 14.40 1.81
C ASP A 129 -17.98 12.97 2.21
N GLN A 130 -18.33 12.12 1.25
CA GLN A 130 -18.61 10.71 1.51
C GLN A 130 -17.32 9.92 1.75
N GLN A 131 -16.26 10.19 0.99
CA GLN A 131 -14.95 9.58 1.21
C GLN A 131 -14.38 9.96 2.60
N ILE A 132 -14.56 11.19 3.03
CA ILE A 132 -14.17 11.69 4.35
C ILE A 132 -14.91 10.91 5.44
N ARG A 133 -16.23 10.75 5.37
CA ARG A 133 -17.02 10.01 6.37
C ARG A 133 -16.53 8.59 6.56
N ILE A 134 -16.20 7.89 5.46
CA ILE A 134 -15.67 6.52 5.55
C ILE A 134 -14.36 6.45 6.34
N LEU A 135 -13.45 7.41 6.12
CA LEU A 135 -12.17 7.44 6.85
C LEU A 135 -12.32 8.01 8.28
N GLU A 136 -13.30 8.87 8.54
CA GLU A 136 -13.67 9.28 9.91
C GLU A 136 -14.15 8.07 10.71
N GLU A 137 -15.02 7.23 10.16
CA GLU A 137 -15.47 5.98 10.80
C GLU A 137 -14.32 5.00 11.04
N TYR A 138 -13.36 4.91 10.11
CA TYR A 138 -12.15 4.11 10.32
C TYR A 138 -11.30 4.66 11.47
N LYS A 139 -11.07 5.99 11.53
CA LYS A 139 -10.29 6.67 12.57
C LYS A 139 -10.84 6.41 13.98
N GLU A 140 -12.17 6.30 14.14
CA GLU A 140 -12.80 5.95 15.40
C GLU A 140 -12.48 4.50 15.87
N LYS A 141 -12.08 3.63 14.97
CA LYS A 141 -11.70 2.23 15.28
C LYS A 141 -10.20 2.06 15.42
N GLU A 142 -9.45 2.68 14.52
CA GLU A 142 -8.00 2.55 14.48
C GLU A 142 -7.35 3.87 14.06
N PHE A 143 -6.41 4.35 14.87
CA PHE A 143 -5.62 5.52 14.55
C PHE A 143 -4.26 5.07 14.00
N THR A 144 -4.09 5.14 12.66
CA THR A 144 -2.89 4.69 11.96
C THR A 144 -2.32 5.80 11.10
N GLU A 145 -1.00 5.92 11.02
CA GLU A 145 -0.31 7.00 10.31
C GLU A 145 -0.81 7.20 8.87
N ARG A 146 -0.85 6.12 8.10
CA ARG A 146 -1.18 6.18 6.68
C ARG A 146 -2.58 6.70 6.43
N TRP A 147 -3.57 6.17 7.15
CA TRP A 147 -4.96 6.50 6.88
C TRP A 147 -5.39 7.82 7.53
N SER A 148 -4.76 8.19 8.65
CA SER A 148 -4.91 9.52 9.22
C SER A 148 -4.37 10.59 8.28
N TYR A 149 -3.22 10.36 7.64
CA TYR A 149 -2.71 11.26 6.62
C TYR A 149 -3.64 11.34 5.40
N GLU A 150 -4.15 10.22 4.91
CA GLU A 150 -5.09 10.23 3.77
C GLU A 150 -6.36 11.02 4.12
N LEU A 151 -6.90 10.89 5.35
CA LEU A 151 -8.02 11.69 5.83
C LEU A 151 -7.67 13.19 5.92
N ALA A 152 -6.50 13.53 6.47
CA ALA A 152 -6.05 14.94 6.52
C ALA A 152 -5.93 15.55 5.12
N LYS A 153 -5.43 14.76 4.15
CA LYS A 153 -5.38 15.16 2.74
C LYS A 153 -6.77 15.42 2.16
N LEU A 154 -7.76 14.57 2.47
CA LEU A 154 -9.14 14.78 2.02
C LEU A 154 -9.75 16.03 2.63
N TYR A 155 -9.53 16.31 3.92
CA TYR A 155 -9.94 17.57 4.54
C TYR A 155 -9.33 18.77 3.85
N TYR A 156 -8.02 18.72 3.56
CA TYR A 156 -7.35 19.78 2.81
C TYR A 156 -7.97 20.01 1.43
N GLN A 157 -8.26 18.94 0.69
CA GLN A 157 -8.87 19.00 -0.64
C GLN A 157 -10.33 19.52 -0.59
N ASN A 158 -11.04 19.22 0.48
CA ASN A 158 -12.42 19.67 0.71
C ASN A 158 -12.49 21.13 1.21
N GLY A 159 -11.35 21.75 1.58
CA GLY A 159 -11.29 23.09 2.14
C GLY A 159 -11.52 23.15 3.65
N ASP A 160 -11.62 22.01 4.34
CA ASP A 160 -11.81 21.89 5.79
C ASP A 160 -10.47 22.11 6.52
N THR A 161 -9.93 23.32 6.43
CA THR A 161 -8.60 23.65 6.94
C THR A 161 -8.44 23.38 8.43
N GLU A 162 -9.47 23.65 9.23
CA GLU A 162 -9.46 23.44 10.68
C GLU A 162 -9.30 21.96 11.01
N LYS A 163 -10.17 21.10 10.47
CA LYS A 163 -10.09 19.65 10.66
C LYS A 163 -8.77 19.06 10.15
N CYS A 164 -8.27 19.57 9.02
CA CYS A 164 -6.97 19.17 8.49
C CYS A 164 -5.84 19.50 9.46
N LEU A 165 -5.82 20.72 9.99
CA LEU A 165 -4.79 21.17 10.94
C LEU A 165 -4.83 20.35 12.24
N ASP A 166 -6.01 20.14 12.81
CA ASP A 166 -6.20 19.37 14.03
C ASP A 166 -5.70 17.94 13.87
N LEU A 167 -6.06 17.29 12.77
CA LEU A 167 -5.60 15.93 12.50
C LEU A 167 -4.08 15.86 12.26
N CYS A 168 -3.50 16.84 11.57
CA CYS A 168 -2.04 16.90 11.41
C CYS A 168 -1.34 17.10 12.76
N ASN A 169 -1.88 17.94 13.66
CA ASN A 169 -1.35 18.12 15.01
C ASN A 169 -1.42 16.82 15.82
N GLU A 170 -2.56 16.12 15.75
CA GLU A 170 -2.76 14.82 16.39
C GLU A 170 -1.74 13.79 15.87
N MET A 171 -1.50 13.73 14.56
CA MET A 171 -0.50 12.85 13.96
C MET A 171 0.93 13.15 14.44
N VAL A 172 1.31 14.43 14.50
CA VAL A 172 2.64 14.83 14.97
C VAL A 172 2.82 14.47 16.45
N LEU A 173 1.77 14.62 17.26
CA LEU A 173 1.80 14.30 18.68
C LEU A 173 1.95 12.78 18.93
N TRP A 174 1.15 11.96 18.24
CA TRP A 174 1.08 10.53 18.54
C TRP A 174 2.18 9.70 17.88
N PHE A 175 2.55 10.04 16.64
CA PHE A 175 3.51 9.24 15.88
C PHE A 175 4.94 9.79 15.96
N SER A 176 5.11 11.04 16.37
CA SER A 176 6.39 11.73 16.57
C SER A 176 7.27 11.82 15.33
N GLU A 177 7.56 10.72 14.65
CA GLU A 177 8.43 10.61 13.48
C GLU A 177 7.84 9.63 12.45
N GLY A 178 8.32 9.72 11.21
CA GLY A 178 7.91 8.80 10.14
C GLY A 178 7.46 9.51 8.87
N LYS A 179 7.36 8.74 7.79
CA LYS A 179 7.02 9.24 6.45
C LYS A 179 5.70 10.03 6.43
N TYR A 180 4.68 9.58 7.13
CA TYR A 180 3.36 10.23 7.11
C TYR A 180 3.29 11.43 8.05
N VAL A 181 4.09 11.46 9.12
CA VAL A 181 4.27 12.66 9.95
C VAL A 181 4.90 13.78 9.13
N MET A 182 5.93 13.47 8.33
CA MET A 182 6.56 14.45 7.45
C MET A 182 5.60 14.98 6.38
N LYS A 183 4.74 14.12 5.83
CA LYS A 183 3.68 14.53 4.91
C LYS A 183 2.60 15.41 5.59
N ALA A 184 2.28 15.14 6.85
CA ALA A 184 1.38 15.99 7.63
C ALA A 184 2.00 17.38 7.89
N LEU A 185 3.31 17.44 8.19
CA LEU A 185 4.04 18.72 8.29
C LEU A 185 4.08 19.47 6.95
N ASP A 186 4.21 18.76 5.81
CA ASP A 186 4.12 19.36 4.48
C ASP A 186 2.74 20.00 4.24
N LEU A 187 1.64 19.34 4.61
CA LEU A 187 0.30 19.93 4.55
C LEU A 187 0.20 21.19 5.43
N LYS A 188 0.72 21.16 6.66
CA LYS A 188 0.77 22.33 7.55
C LYS A 188 1.60 23.45 6.95
N ASN A 189 2.73 23.14 6.30
CA ASN A 189 3.56 24.13 5.61
C ASN A 189 2.81 24.79 4.45
N ARG A 190 2.10 24.04 3.63
CA ARG A 190 1.27 24.55 2.52
C ARG A 190 0.15 25.48 3.01
N MET A 191 -0.36 25.23 4.21
CA MET A 191 -1.36 26.10 4.87
C MET A 191 -0.73 27.30 5.61
N GLY A 192 0.62 27.36 5.71
CA GLY A 192 1.31 28.40 6.48
C GLY A 192 1.18 28.24 8.01
N MET A 193 0.89 27.02 8.49
CA MET A 193 0.50 26.73 9.89
C MET A 193 1.56 25.94 10.66
N LEU A 194 2.82 25.92 10.20
CA LEU A 194 3.91 25.31 10.97
C LEU A 194 4.27 26.16 12.19
N THR A 195 4.45 25.51 13.34
CA THR A 195 5.09 26.14 14.51
C THR A 195 6.61 26.25 14.29
N GLY A 196 7.29 27.07 15.08
CA GLY A 196 8.76 27.22 14.96
C GLY A 196 9.51 25.89 15.10
N ALA A 197 9.13 25.07 16.09
CA ALA A 197 9.75 23.76 16.30
C ALA A 197 9.45 22.76 15.17
N GLU A 198 8.24 22.77 14.64
CA GLU A 198 7.87 21.95 13.49
C GLU A 198 8.60 22.38 12.22
N LYS A 199 8.81 23.67 12.03
CA LYS A 199 9.57 24.22 10.90
C LYS A 199 11.03 23.76 10.95
N GLU A 200 11.67 23.82 12.11
CA GLU A 200 13.02 23.28 12.27
C GLU A 200 13.09 21.79 11.94
N LYS A 201 12.09 21.02 12.37
CA LYS A 201 12.01 19.59 12.08
C LYS A 201 11.77 19.31 10.58
N TYR A 202 10.89 20.10 9.95
CA TYR A 202 10.59 20.02 8.53
C TYR A 202 11.82 20.37 7.69
N ASP A 203 12.52 21.46 8.03
CA ASP A 203 13.68 21.92 7.29
C ASP A 203 14.88 20.95 7.42
N LYS A 204 15.06 20.32 8.61
CA LYS A 204 16.15 19.35 8.85
C LYS A 204 16.08 18.12 7.93
N GLN A 205 14.91 17.72 7.44
CA GLN A 205 14.79 16.59 6.50
C GLN A 205 15.47 16.85 5.16
N PHE A 206 15.62 18.13 4.77
CA PHE A 206 16.26 18.53 3.51
C PHE A 206 17.76 18.82 3.68
N ILE A 207 18.27 18.79 4.92
CA ILE A 207 19.71 18.91 5.16
C ILE A 207 20.30 17.50 5.07
N PRO A 208 21.15 17.20 4.07
CA PRO A 208 21.86 15.94 4.03
C PRO A 208 22.66 15.76 5.33
N ASN A 209 22.49 14.64 6.01
CA ASN A 209 23.38 14.28 7.12
C ASN A 209 24.75 13.95 6.51
N LEU A 210 25.53 14.97 6.24
CA LEU A 210 26.93 14.84 5.80
C LEU A 210 27.78 14.40 7.01
N THR A 211 27.76 13.11 7.30
CA THR A 211 28.57 12.57 8.41
C THR A 211 29.98 12.19 7.95
N THR A 212 30.18 11.83 6.69
CA THR A 212 31.50 11.61 6.09
C THR A 212 31.49 11.88 4.58
N VAL A 213 32.69 12.13 3.99
CA VAL A 213 32.86 12.32 2.53
C VAL A 213 32.52 11.03 1.77
N GLU A 214 32.63 9.87 2.39
CA GLU A 214 32.30 8.56 1.82
C GLU A 214 30.80 8.36 1.70
N GLU A 215 30.01 8.74 2.73
CA GLU A 215 28.55 8.70 2.68
C GLU A 215 27.96 9.71 1.68
N ALA A 216 28.62 10.84 1.45
CA ALA A 216 28.23 11.81 0.43
C ALA A 216 28.43 11.28 -1.00
N ALA A 217 29.36 10.35 -1.22
CA ALA A 217 29.59 9.72 -2.53
C ALA A 217 28.54 8.64 -2.83
N GLU A 218 28.01 7.95 -1.81
CA GLU A 218 26.94 6.95 -1.96
C GLU A 218 25.54 7.58 -2.16
N LEU A 219 25.31 8.79 -1.65
CA LEU A 219 24.06 9.55 -1.84
C LEU A 219 23.87 10.08 -3.27
N ASN A 220 24.93 10.14 -4.07
CA ASN A 220 24.87 10.51 -5.49
C ASN A 220 24.43 9.39 -6.43
N THR A 221 24.08 8.21 -5.93
CA THR A 221 23.48 7.13 -6.71
C THR A 221 21.94 7.12 -6.59
N ASP A 222 21.28 7.90 -7.41
CA ASP A 222 20.05 7.64 -8.19
C ASP A 222 18.78 7.05 -7.53
N LYS A 223 18.45 7.26 -6.27
CA LYS A 223 17.11 6.81 -5.84
C LYS A 223 16.24 7.87 -5.15
N ASP A 224 16.83 8.85 -4.51
CA ASP A 224 16.04 9.87 -3.80
C ASP A 224 15.66 11.06 -4.67
N SER A 225 16.39 11.31 -5.76
CA SER A 225 16.10 12.40 -6.70
C SER A 225 14.82 12.19 -7.51
N GLN A 226 14.38 10.95 -7.71
CA GLN A 226 13.13 10.66 -8.42
C GLN A 226 11.89 10.85 -7.53
N GLU A 227 11.96 10.54 -6.24
CA GLU A 227 10.83 10.79 -5.31
C GLU A 227 10.60 12.28 -5.06
N ILE A 228 11.66 13.09 -5.03
CA ILE A 228 11.57 14.55 -4.85
C ILE A 228 10.96 15.23 -6.08
N SER A 229 11.31 14.77 -7.28
CA SER A 229 10.77 15.34 -8.54
C SER A 229 9.30 14.99 -8.80
N GLU A 230 8.79 13.88 -8.22
CA GLU A 230 7.38 13.50 -8.29
C GLU A 230 6.51 14.29 -7.30
N ILE A 231 7.10 14.77 -6.19
CA ILE A 231 6.43 15.63 -5.22
C ILE A 231 6.27 17.06 -5.76
N GLU A 232 7.20 17.55 -6.56
CA GLU A 232 7.15 18.89 -7.18
C GLU A 232 6.21 18.99 -8.40
N LYS A 233 5.75 17.85 -8.96
CA LYS A 233 4.87 17.80 -10.13
C LYS A 233 3.44 17.35 -9.85
N ALA A 234 3.06 17.10 -8.60
CA ALA A 234 1.73 16.73 -8.16
C ALA A 234 1.10 17.80 -7.28
#